data_fe3bdb0ec50006e7d5a1bb890633af05
#
_entry.id   fe3bdb0ec50006e7d5a1bb890633af05
#
_cell.length_a   1.000
_cell.length_b   1.000
_cell.length_c   1.000
_cell.angle_alpha   90.00
_cell.angle_beta   90.00
_cell.angle_gamma   90.00
#
_symmetry.space_group_name_H-M   'P 1'
#
loop_
_entity.id
_entity.type
_entity.pdbx_description
1 polymer ?
#
loop_
_entity_poly.entity_id
_entity_poly.type
_entity_poly.pdbx_seq_one_letter_code
_entity_poly.pdbx_strand_id
1 'polypeptide(L)'
;MERTKVAKGQEKGARPLHALLSSVWSFDGRGGDQVYRWYGTLPRALVERLLGLYCPPGTRVLDPFVGLGATLDVAADAGLQAAGVDVNPLACLAAQVRLFTGATSSAAVPRARALVARQRLHSAPKGRAPWAAVLRDVKFDYARRWFRADSLDALLALLFAIADEGDAALARVHFVAAAQIIREVASVDPRCTHHLVTKQKPFIDPLPLWLEQVARVVRAARPNAADPRHVVVRQASALECLGELPKAGFALIHPPYLGVINYHLIHRLATDLLGIVQQVCAPESLAGLDFGYERLRAADMSTDRTGTYQTSVERLADAIAGGTAPDARCAVIIGDQRHRGHLRHPFTDYIAAFEIRGFLLEENFIWLLQNNGGMHVLRRGHFIDHNYILVFKRMPPAGVET
;
A
#
# COMPACT_ATOMS: atom_id res chain seq x y z
N MET A 1 49.50 -7.65 8.94
CA MET A 1 49.05 -8.62 7.92
C MET A 1 48.65 -9.89 8.65
N GLU A 2 47.40 -9.98 9.05
CA GLU A 2 46.84 -11.22 9.58
C GLU A 2 45.63 -11.60 8.75
N ARG A 3 45.76 -12.75 8.09
CA ARG A 3 44.67 -13.32 7.27
C ARG A 3 43.71 -14.02 8.21
N THR A 4 42.52 -13.47 8.36
CA THR A 4 41.40 -14.13 9.04
C THR A 4 40.95 -15.34 8.21
N LYS A 5 41.18 -16.54 8.75
CA LYS A 5 40.67 -17.79 8.19
C LYS A 5 39.15 -17.82 8.35
N VAL A 6 38.45 -17.69 7.25
CA VAL A 6 36.99 -17.99 7.18
C VAL A 6 36.84 -19.51 7.25
N ALA A 7 36.12 -19.99 8.26
CA ALA A 7 35.81 -21.39 8.43
C ALA A 7 34.87 -21.85 7.28
N LYS A 8 35.31 -22.89 6.57
CA LYS A 8 34.55 -23.61 5.59
C LYS A 8 33.53 -24.51 6.30
N GLY A 9 32.31 -24.04 6.49
CA GLY A 9 31.14 -24.88 6.67
C GLY A 9 30.46 -25.02 5.32
N GLN A 10 30.62 -26.15 4.65
CA GLN A 10 29.86 -26.47 3.44
C GLN A 10 28.44 -26.85 3.83
N GLU A 11 27.49 -25.91 3.80
CA GLU A 11 26.08 -26.24 3.63
C GLU A 11 25.86 -26.71 2.19
N LYS A 12 25.47 -27.98 2.05
CA LYS A 12 25.12 -28.58 0.78
C LYS A 12 23.82 -27.95 0.28
N GLY A 13 23.87 -27.13 -0.78
CA GLY A 13 22.71 -26.85 -1.62
C GLY A 13 22.48 -25.41 -2.06
N ALA A 14 22.73 -24.41 -1.21
CA ALA A 14 22.44 -23.01 -1.56
C ALA A 14 23.59 -22.41 -2.40
N ARG A 15 23.27 -21.93 -3.61
CA ARG A 15 24.22 -21.10 -4.36
C ARG A 15 24.40 -19.76 -3.66
N PRO A 16 25.63 -19.23 -3.53
CA PRO A 16 25.83 -17.91 -2.94
C PRO A 16 25.08 -16.85 -3.77
N LEU A 17 24.40 -15.92 -3.12
CA LEU A 17 23.55 -14.92 -3.76
C LEU A 17 24.29 -14.12 -4.86
N HIS A 18 25.57 -13.81 -4.67
CA HIS A 18 26.40 -13.14 -5.68
C HIS A 18 26.65 -13.97 -6.94
N ALA A 19 26.60 -15.30 -6.86
CA ALA A 19 26.72 -16.19 -8.03
C ALA A 19 25.44 -16.17 -8.90
N LEU A 20 24.33 -15.65 -8.37
CA LEU A 20 23.06 -15.51 -9.07
C LEU A 20 22.74 -14.06 -9.47
N LEU A 21 23.71 -13.12 -9.31
CA LEU A 21 23.50 -11.74 -9.71
C LEU A 21 23.37 -11.64 -11.23
N SER A 22 22.16 -11.40 -11.70
CA SER A 22 21.84 -11.32 -13.13
C SER A 22 22.20 -9.93 -13.70
N SER A 23 21.81 -8.85 -13.03
CA SER A 23 22.20 -7.48 -13.39
C SER A 23 21.86 -6.46 -12.30
N VAL A 24 22.39 -5.25 -12.48
CA VAL A 24 22.06 -4.08 -11.67
C VAL A 24 21.12 -3.19 -12.47
N TRP A 25 19.99 -2.82 -11.86
CA TRP A 25 18.98 -1.97 -12.46
C TRP A 25 18.92 -0.62 -11.80
N SER A 26 18.62 0.39 -12.60
CA SER A 26 18.36 1.73 -12.12
C SER A 26 17.16 2.28 -12.89
N PHE A 27 16.22 2.90 -12.17
CA PHE A 27 15.05 3.48 -12.77
C PHE A 27 14.97 4.94 -12.33
N ASP A 28 14.96 5.83 -13.32
CA ASP A 28 14.77 7.26 -13.09
C ASP A 28 13.34 7.54 -12.67
N GLY A 29 13.20 8.45 -11.72
CA GLY A 29 11.92 8.98 -11.33
C GLY A 29 11.35 8.38 -10.06
N ARG A 30 10.80 9.28 -9.26
CA ARG A 30 9.81 8.95 -8.24
C ARG A 30 8.60 8.41 -8.99
N GLY A 31 7.99 7.35 -8.53
CA GLY A 31 6.71 6.92 -9.07
C GLY A 31 5.84 8.16 -9.25
N GLY A 32 5.30 8.38 -10.45
CA GLY A 32 4.62 9.61 -10.87
C GLY A 32 3.58 10.15 -9.88
N ASP A 33 2.72 11.03 -10.30
CA ASP A 33 1.63 11.53 -9.43
C ASP A 33 0.90 10.37 -8.79
N GLN A 34 0.89 10.34 -7.44
CA GLN A 34 0.20 9.31 -6.67
C GLN A 34 -1.20 9.77 -6.33
N VAL A 35 -2.18 8.86 -6.51
CA VAL A 35 -3.57 9.11 -6.08
C VAL A 35 -3.67 9.35 -4.56
N TYR A 36 -2.75 8.78 -3.80
CA TYR A 36 -2.63 8.95 -2.36
C TYR A 36 -1.16 8.92 -1.94
N ARG A 37 -0.77 9.64 -0.89
CA ARG A 37 0.59 9.63 -0.36
C ARG A 37 0.87 8.28 0.31
N TRP A 38 1.66 7.45 -0.36
CA TRP A 38 2.03 6.12 0.09
C TRP A 38 3.53 5.92 0.05
N TYR A 39 4.06 5.16 0.99
CA TYR A 39 5.47 4.80 1.04
C TYR A 39 5.69 3.43 0.40
N GLY A 40 6.84 3.25 -0.25
CA GLY A 40 7.18 1.96 -0.86
C GLY A 40 6.46 1.68 -2.19
N THR A 41 6.01 2.72 -2.92
CA THR A 41 5.45 2.54 -4.25
C THR A 41 6.54 2.17 -5.25
N LEU A 42 6.32 1.11 -6.04
CA LEU A 42 7.24 0.68 -7.09
C LEU A 42 7.19 1.65 -8.28
N PRO A 43 8.36 1.97 -8.89
CA PRO A 43 8.40 2.69 -10.17
C PRO A 43 7.69 1.89 -11.25
N ARG A 44 6.89 2.58 -12.07
CA ARG A 44 6.17 1.94 -13.18
C ARG A 44 7.12 1.16 -14.11
N ALA A 45 8.25 1.77 -14.49
CA ALA A 45 9.24 1.14 -15.38
C ALA A 45 9.85 -0.16 -14.80
N LEU A 46 9.99 -0.27 -13.48
CA LEU A 46 10.40 -1.51 -12.82
C LEU A 46 9.36 -2.62 -13.02
N VAL A 47 8.09 -2.27 -12.77
CA VAL A 47 6.98 -3.22 -12.92
C VAL A 47 6.85 -3.65 -14.40
N GLU A 48 6.87 -2.72 -15.34
CA GLU A 48 6.84 -2.98 -16.78
C GLU A 48 7.95 -3.95 -17.20
N ARG A 49 9.17 -3.75 -16.69
CA ARG A 49 10.30 -4.63 -16.99
C ARG A 49 10.09 -6.04 -16.45
N LEU A 50 9.62 -6.18 -15.20
CA LEU A 50 9.36 -7.49 -14.61
C LEU A 50 8.23 -8.23 -15.33
N LEU A 51 7.11 -7.55 -15.62
CA LEU A 51 6.02 -8.15 -16.36
C LEU A 51 6.43 -8.52 -17.79
N GLY A 52 7.22 -7.68 -18.46
CA GLY A 52 7.75 -7.96 -19.80
C GLY A 52 8.67 -9.18 -19.85
N LEU A 53 9.44 -9.44 -18.78
CA LEU A 53 10.34 -10.60 -18.70
C LEU A 53 9.61 -11.91 -18.35
N TYR A 54 8.57 -11.86 -17.52
CA TYR A 54 8.03 -13.07 -16.89
C TYR A 54 6.55 -13.33 -17.16
N CYS A 55 5.85 -12.41 -17.85
CA CYS A 55 4.41 -12.52 -18.09
C CYS A 55 4.09 -12.56 -19.60
N PRO A 56 4.19 -13.74 -20.26
CA PRO A 56 3.63 -13.88 -21.59
C PRO A 56 2.13 -13.62 -21.63
N PRO A 57 1.52 -13.36 -22.81
CA PRO A 57 0.08 -13.18 -22.93
C PRO A 57 -0.72 -14.28 -22.24
N GLY A 58 -1.77 -13.91 -21.53
CA GLY A 58 -2.60 -14.84 -20.75
C GLY A 58 -2.12 -15.14 -19.34
N THR A 59 -0.92 -14.68 -18.95
CA THR A 59 -0.46 -14.78 -17.57
C THR A 59 -1.37 -13.99 -16.63
N ARG A 60 -1.80 -14.60 -15.52
CA ARG A 60 -2.43 -13.89 -14.43
C ARG A 60 -1.38 -13.41 -13.44
N VAL A 61 -1.48 -12.13 -13.05
CA VAL A 61 -0.58 -11.45 -12.10
C VAL A 61 -1.21 -11.40 -10.71
N LEU A 62 -0.42 -11.66 -9.68
CA LEU A 62 -0.81 -11.53 -8.27
C LEU A 62 0.09 -10.50 -7.58
N ASP A 63 -0.53 -9.55 -6.86
CA ASP A 63 0.15 -8.62 -5.96
C ASP A 63 -0.41 -8.77 -4.54
N PRO A 64 0.32 -9.44 -3.63
CA PRO A 64 -0.15 -9.68 -2.27
C PRO A 64 -0.05 -8.46 -1.34
N PHE A 65 0.53 -7.34 -1.81
CA PHE A 65 0.68 -6.08 -1.08
C PHE A 65 0.40 -4.91 -2.02
N VAL A 66 -0.82 -4.86 -2.53
CA VAL A 66 -1.20 -4.02 -3.67
C VAL A 66 -0.93 -2.52 -3.48
N GLY A 67 -0.93 -2.04 -2.25
CA GLY A 67 -0.71 -0.62 -1.96
C GLY A 67 -1.60 0.28 -2.83
N LEU A 68 -0.97 1.14 -3.63
CA LEU A 68 -1.69 2.01 -4.58
C LEU A 68 -1.98 1.37 -5.94
N GLY A 69 -1.79 0.07 -6.11
CA GLY A 69 -2.14 -0.65 -7.33
C GLY A 69 -1.18 -0.50 -8.51
N ALA A 70 0.09 -0.16 -8.27
CA ALA A 70 1.06 0.04 -9.36
C ALA A 70 1.23 -1.20 -10.25
N THR A 71 1.31 -2.39 -9.64
CA THR A 71 1.42 -3.66 -10.36
C THR A 71 0.20 -3.94 -11.22
N LEU A 72 -0.99 -3.73 -10.65
CA LEU A 72 -2.25 -3.97 -11.34
C LEU A 72 -2.49 -2.99 -12.48
N ASP A 73 -2.03 -1.75 -12.31
CA ASP A 73 -2.11 -0.70 -13.32
C ASP A 73 -1.31 -1.08 -14.57
N VAL A 74 -0.06 -1.53 -14.39
CA VAL A 74 0.78 -2.00 -15.49
C VAL A 74 0.23 -3.29 -16.12
N ALA A 75 -0.26 -4.22 -15.29
CA ALA A 75 -0.87 -5.45 -15.79
C ALA A 75 -2.10 -5.15 -16.66
N ALA A 76 -2.94 -4.20 -16.25
CA ALA A 76 -4.10 -3.77 -17.02
C ALA A 76 -3.72 -3.15 -18.37
N ASP A 77 -2.64 -2.33 -18.41
CA ASP A 77 -2.14 -1.76 -19.68
C ASP A 77 -1.57 -2.83 -20.61
N ALA A 78 -1.00 -3.90 -20.04
CA ALA A 78 -0.52 -5.04 -20.80
C ALA A 78 -1.62 -6.04 -21.20
N GLY A 79 -2.89 -5.77 -20.87
CA GLY A 79 -4.02 -6.67 -21.15
C GLY A 79 -4.01 -7.96 -20.33
N LEU A 80 -3.26 -8.00 -19.22
CA LEU A 80 -3.15 -9.15 -18.35
C LEU A 80 -4.26 -9.16 -17.28
N GLN A 81 -4.68 -10.35 -16.86
CA GLN A 81 -5.51 -10.49 -15.67
C GLN A 81 -4.66 -10.26 -14.42
N ALA A 82 -5.20 -9.54 -13.44
CA ALA A 82 -4.47 -9.24 -12.22
C ALA A 82 -5.38 -9.25 -10.97
N ALA A 83 -4.85 -9.74 -9.87
CA ALA A 83 -5.48 -9.66 -8.57
C ALA A 83 -4.49 -9.09 -7.55
N GLY A 84 -4.97 -8.15 -6.71
CA GLY A 84 -4.19 -7.58 -5.64
C GLY A 84 -4.94 -7.56 -4.33
N VAL A 85 -4.22 -7.79 -3.24
CA VAL A 85 -4.78 -7.71 -1.88
C VAL A 85 -3.96 -6.77 -1.02
N ASP A 86 -4.61 -6.13 -0.07
CA ASP A 86 -3.97 -5.35 0.99
C ASP A 86 -4.83 -5.40 2.24
N VAL A 87 -4.22 -5.39 3.41
CA VAL A 87 -4.95 -5.31 4.68
C VAL A 87 -5.48 -3.90 4.94
N ASN A 88 -4.83 -2.89 4.35
CA ASN A 88 -5.14 -1.48 4.61
C ASN A 88 -6.29 -0.99 3.69
N PRO A 89 -7.45 -0.59 4.25
CA PRO A 89 -8.58 -0.13 3.46
C PRO A 89 -8.29 1.13 2.64
N LEU A 90 -7.39 2.01 3.11
CA LEU A 90 -6.98 3.18 2.34
C LEU A 90 -6.13 2.81 1.12
N ALA A 91 -5.29 1.78 1.22
CA ALA A 91 -4.58 1.24 0.07
C ALA A 91 -5.57 0.71 -0.96
N CYS A 92 -6.51 -0.15 -0.54
CA CYS A 92 -7.54 -0.70 -1.41
C CYS A 92 -8.40 0.40 -2.06
N LEU A 93 -8.85 1.38 -1.27
CA LEU A 93 -9.64 2.51 -1.77
C LEU A 93 -8.86 3.33 -2.80
N ALA A 94 -7.58 3.64 -2.53
CA ALA A 94 -6.72 4.38 -3.44
C ALA A 94 -6.40 3.58 -4.72
N ALA A 95 -6.15 2.26 -4.61
CA ALA A 95 -5.96 1.37 -5.76
C ALA A 95 -7.23 1.29 -6.61
N GLN A 96 -8.41 1.19 -6.00
CA GLN A 96 -9.69 1.23 -6.72
C GLN A 96 -9.88 2.55 -7.48
N VAL A 97 -9.58 3.68 -6.85
CA VAL A 97 -9.63 5.00 -7.51
C VAL A 97 -8.65 5.05 -8.68
N ARG A 98 -7.41 4.62 -8.48
CA ARG A 98 -6.40 4.59 -9.55
C ARG A 98 -6.86 3.77 -10.75
N LEU A 99 -7.44 2.59 -10.51
CA LEU A 99 -7.72 1.59 -11.54
C LEU A 99 -9.08 1.78 -12.22
N PHE A 100 -10.11 2.19 -11.48
CA PHE A 100 -11.50 2.10 -11.93
C PHE A 100 -12.21 3.45 -12.11
N THR A 101 -11.54 4.58 -11.85
CA THR A 101 -12.19 5.89 -11.95
C THR A 101 -12.47 6.29 -13.41
N GLY A 102 -11.52 6.10 -14.30
CA GLY A 102 -11.74 6.29 -15.75
C GLY A 102 -12.43 7.60 -16.13
N ALA A 103 -13.48 7.50 -16.89
CA ALA A 103 -14.29 8.62 -17.37
C ALA A 103 -14.95 9.45 -16.24
N THR A 104 -15.22 8.84 -15.08
CA THR A 104 -15.77 9.53 -13.90
C THR A 104 -14.86 10.67 -13.42
N SER A 105 -13.56 10.58 -13.72
CA SER A 105 -12.58 11.60 -13.34
C SER A 105 -12.94 13.01 -13.85
N SER A 106 -13.56 13.12 -15.02
CA SER A 106 -13.93 14.42 -15.61
C SER A 106 -14.99 15.18 -14.80
N ALA A 107 -15.85 14.45 -14.10
CA ALA A 107 -16.91 15.02 -13.26
C ALA A 107 -16.43 15.36 -11.84
N ALA A 108 -15.30 14.79 -11.37
CA ALA A 108 -14.89 14.89 -9.97
C ALA A 108 -14.62 16.34 -9.53
N VAL A 109 -13.85 17.11 -10.30
CA VAL A 109 -13.55 18.51 -9.97
C VAL A 109 -14.79 19.42 -10.02
N PRO A 110 -15.65 19.38 -11.07
CA PRO A 110 -16.91 20.12 -11.07
C PRO A 110 -17.82 19.80 -9.87
N ARG A 111 -17.96 18.52 -9.54
CA ARG A 111 -18.78 18.09 -8.38
C ARG A 111 -18.18 18.57 -7.06
N ALA A 112 -16.86 18.47 -6.89
CA ALA A 112 -16.20 19.01 -5.71
C ALA A 112 -16.42 20.52 -5.54
N ARG A 113 -16.35 21.30 -6.64
CA ARG A 113 -16.65 22.74 -6.61
C ARG A 113 -18.10 23.03 -6.21
N ALA A 114 -19.06 22.25 -6.73
CA ALA A 114 -20.47 22.37 -6.37
C ALA A 114 -20.69 22.03 -4.87
N LEU A 115 -19.99 21.02 -4.34
CA LEU A 115 -20.04 20.67 -2.92
C LEU A 115 -19.49 21.80 -2.05
N VAL A 116 -18.34 22.39 -2.41
CA VAL A 116 -17.76 23.55 -1.70
C VAL A 116 -18.74 24.72 -1.69
N ALA A 117 -19.38 25.02 -2.82
CA ALA A 117 -20.36 26.09 -2.91
C ALA A 117 -21.55 25.83 -1.96
N ARG A 118 -22.09 24.60 -1.95
CA ARG A 118 -23.17 24.21 -1.02
C ARG A 118 -22.74 24.35 0.44
N GLN A 119 -21.56 23.83 0.81
CA GLN A 119 -21.07 23.88 2.18
C GLN A 119 -20.93 25.32 2.68
N ARG A 120 -20.42 26.25 1.85
CA ARG A 120 -20.28 27.67 2.20
C ARG A 120 -21.63 28.36 2.38
N LEU A 121 -22.63 28.01 1.57
CA LEU A 121 -23.99 28.53 1.70
C LEU A 121 -24.72 28.02 2.94
N HIS A 122 -24.39 26.80 3.40
CA HIS A 122 -24.98 26.16 4.56
C HIS A 122 -24.11 26.27 5.82
N SER A 123 -23.04 27.09 5.80
CA SER A 123 -22.25 27.39 6.98
C SER A 123 -23.17 28.09 8.00
N ALA A 124 -23.81 27.28 8.83
CA ALA A 124 -24.74 27.72 9.84
C ALA A 124 -24.03 28.60 10.88
N PRO A 125 -24.73 29.59 11.46
CA PRO A 125 -24.19 30.40 12.52
C PRO A 125 -23.81 29.52 13.72
N LYS A 126 -22.68 29.88 14.35
CA LYS A 126 -22.08 29.36 15.59
C LYS A 126 -23.04 28.56 16.48
N GLY A 127 -23.27 27.32 16.20
CA GLY A 127 -24.00 26.36 17.01
C GLY A 127 -23.31 25.01 16.90
N ARG A 128 -23.31 24.22 17.98
CA ARG A 128 -22.72 22.88 17.99
C ARG A 128 -23.10 22.12 16.74
N ALA A 129 -22.10 21.66 15.99
CA ALA A 129 -22.34 20.87 14.81
C ALA A 129 -23.28 19.68 15.12
N PRO A 130 -24.22 19.35 14.25
CA PRO A 130 -25.16 18.23 14.47
C PRO A 130 -24.46 16.89 14.75
N TRP A 131 -23.19 16.77 14.39
CA TRP A 131 -22.33 15.62 14.62
C TRP A 131 -22.10 15.26 16.09
N ALA A 132 -22.12 16.21 17.01
CA ALA A 132 -21.92 15.94 18.44
C ALA A 132 -22.97 14.99 19.02
N ALA A 133 -24.16 14.94 18.44
CA ALA A 133 -25.20 13.98 18.79
C ALA A 133 -24.94 12.61 18.14
N VAL A 134 -24.57 12.61 16.86
CA VAL A 134 -24.31 11.40 16.06
C VAL A 134 -23.05 10.66 16.53
N LEU A 135 -22.04 11.41 16.99
CA LEU A 135 -20.76 10.84 17.44
C LEU A 135 -20.76 10.43 18.94
N ARG A 136 -21.89 10.58 19.63
CA ARG A 136 -21.98 10.27 21.06
C ARG A 136 -21.72 8.80 21.37
N ASP A 137 -22.11 7.93 20.44
CA ASP A 137 -22.02 6.47 20.57
C ASP A 137 -20.86 5.85 19.76
N VAL A 138 -20.04 6.70 19.10
CA VAL A 138 -18.90 6.24 18.30
C VAL A 138 -17.59 6.43 19.06
N LYS A 139 -16.81 5.36 19.20
CA LYS A 139 -15.46 5.40 19.80
C LYS A 139 -14.48 6.15 18.90
N PHE A 140 -14.21 7.39 19.26
CA PHE A 140 -13.48 8.31 18.40
C PHE A 140 -12.38 9.09 19.15
N ASP A 141 -12.14 8.73 20.39
CA ASP A 141 -11.26 9.47 21.31
C ASP A 141 -9.81 9.58 20.81
N TYR A 142 -9.33 8.56 20.06
CA TYR A 142 -7.97 8.63 19.53
C TYR A 142 -7.83 9.72 18.48
N ALA A 143 -8.69 9.77 17.48
CA ALA A 143 -8.61 10.77 16.42
C ALA A 143 -8.90 12.18 16.99
N ARG A 144 -9.94 12.32 17.82
CA ARG A 144 -10.38 13.59 18.38
C ARG A 144 -9.26 14.41 19.04
N ARG A 145 -8.37 13.79 19.80
CA ARG A 145 -7.29 14.48 20.53
C ARG A 145 -6.23 15.11 19.61
N TRP A 146 -6.20 14.71 18.34
CA TRP A 146 -5.23 15.19 17.36
C TRP A 146 -5.71 16.39 16.55
N PHE A 147 -6.90 16.91 16.85
CA PHE A 147 -7.49 18.01 16.11
C PHE A 147 -7.89 19.14 17.04
N ARG A 148 -7.83 20.34 16.50
CA ARG A 148 -8.57 21.48 17.01
C ARG A 148 -10.07 21.25 16.73
N ALA A 149 -10.95 21.60 17.68
CA ALA A 149 -12.37 21.24 17.59
C ALA A 149 -13.05 21.79 16.32
N ASP A 150 -12.81 23.06 16.00
CA ASP A 150 -13.39 23.72 14.83
C ASP A 150 -12.87 23.14 13.49
N SER A 151 -11.58 22.76 13.44
CA SER A 151 -10.99 22.11 12.25
C SER A 151 -11.55 20.69 12.05
N LEU A 152 -11.78 19.97 13.15
CA LEU A 152 -12.42 18.66 13.10
C LEU A 152 -13.86 18.74 12.66
N ASP A 153 -14.63 19.71 13.19
CA ASP A 153 -16.03 19.93 12.80
C ASP A 153 -16.14 20.23 11.30
N ALA A 154 -15.26 21.09 10.77
CA ALA A 154 -15.23 21.40 9.35
C ALA A 154 -14.84 20.17 8.49
N LEU A 155 -13.89 19.37 8.96
CA LEU A 155 -13.46 18.15 8.26
C LEU A 155 -14.56 17.08 8.26
N LEU A 156 -15.23 16.88 9.40
CA LEU A 156 -16.36 15.94 9.49
C LEU A 156 -17.53 16.39 8.61
N ALA A 157 -17.84 17.69 8.58
CA ALA A 157 -18.84 18.25 7.68
C ALA A 157 -18.54 17.91 6.21
N LEU A 158 -17.27 18.03 5.80
CA LEU A 158 -16.83 17.65 4.46
C LEU A 158 -17.00 16.14 4.23
N LEU A 159 -16.54 15.30 5.15
CA LEU A 159 -16.59 13.85 4.99
C LEU A 159 -18.04 13.32 4.89
N PHE A 160 -18.94 13.85 5.71
CA PHE A 160 -20.36 13.48 5.64
C PHE A 160 -21.02 14.00 4.36
N ALA A 161 -20.64 15.18 3.88
CA ALA A 161 -21.15 15.70 2.59
C ALA A 161 -20.65 14.86 1.39
N ILE A 162 -19.45 14.27 1.49
CA ILE A 162 -18.94 13.29 0.50
C ILE A 162 -19.73 11.98 0.59
N ALA A 163 -20.12 11.54 1.80
CA ALA A 163 -20.91 10.34 1.99
C ALA A 163 -22.31 10.42 1.35
N ASP A 164 -22.85 11.63 1.21
CA ASP A 164 -24.12 11.90 0.54
C ASP A 164 -24.00 11.96 -1.01
N GLU A 165 -22.79 11.74 -1.57
CA GLU A 165 -22.61 11.69 -3.04
C GLU A 165 -23.28 10.43 -3.61
N GLY A 166 -24.23 10.62 -4.51
CA GLY A 166 -25.00 9.52 -5.12
C GLY A 166 -24.20 8.66 -6.10
N ASP A 167 -23.03 9.13 -6.56
CA ASP A 167 -22.12 8.37 -7.43
C ASP A 167 -20.99 7.79 -6.58
N ALA A 168 -21.00 6.49 -6.37
CA ALA A 168 -20.01 5.80 -5.53
C ALA A 168 -18.56 5.94 -6.07
N ALA A 169 -18.36 6.02 -7.39
CA ALA A 169 -17.03 6.19 -7.97
C ALA A 169 -16.50 7.61 -7.73
N LEU A 170 -17.34 8.63 -7.87
CA LEU A 170 -17.01 10.01 -7.51
C LEU A 170 -16.72 10.15 -6.01
N ALA A 171 -17.57 9.57 -5.17
CA ALA A 171 -17.37 9.59 -3.73
C ALA A 171 -16.02 8.96 -3.31
N ARG A 172 -15.60 7.87 -3.95
CA ARG A 172 -14.27 7.28 -3.70
C ARG A 172 -13.13 8.26 -4.03
N VAL A 173 -13.19 8.95 -5.16
CA VAL A 173 -12.20 10.00 -5.51
C VAL A 173 -12.15 11.08 -4.44
N HIS A 174 -13.34 11.54 -4.02
CA HIS A 174 -13.49 12.57 -3.02
C HIS A 174 -12.97 12.13 -1.64
N PHE A 175 -13.23 10.89 -1.21
CA PHE A 175 -12.71 10.33 0.03
C PHE A 175 -11.18 10.16 0.00
N VAL A 176 -10.60 9.69 -1.10
CA VAL A 176 -9.13 9.61 -1.24
C VAL A 176 -8.50 10.99 -1.13
N ALA A 177 -9.09 12.00 -1.79
CA ALA A 177 -8.63 13.38 -1.69
C ALA A 177 -8.77 13.95 -0.26
N ALA A 178 -9.88 13.63 0.44
CA ALA A 178 -10.08 14.03 1.83
C ALA A 178 -9.08 13.35 2.78
N ALA A 179 -8.80 12.06 2.58
CA ALA A 179 -7.81 11.33 3.37
C ALA A 179 -6.41 11.96 3.27
N GLN A 180 -6.04 12.55 2.13
CA GLN A 180 -4.76 13.25 1.94
C GLN A 180 -4.56 14.44 2.87
N ILE A 181 -5.61 15.20 3.12
CA ILE A 181 -5.54 16.44 3.89
C ILE A 181 -5.70 16.23 5.40
N ILE A 182 -6.11 15.05 5.85
CA ILE A 182 -6.42 14.78 7.27
C ILE A 182 -5.23 15.14 8.18
N ARG A 183 -4.00 14.72 7.82
CA ARG A 183 -2.81 15.08 8.61
C ARG A 183 -2.45 16.56 8.53
N GLU A 184 -2.81 17.22 7.46
CA GLU A 184 -2.57 18.65 7.28
C GLU A 184 -3.51 19.48 8.16
N VAL A 185 -4.77 19.09 8.24
CA VAL A 185 -5.78 19.68 9.11
C VAL A 185 -5.56 19.34 10.59
N ALA A 186 -5.04 18.14 10.88
CA ALA A 186 -4.75 17.69 12.25
C ALA A 186 -3.64 18.54 12.91
N SER A 187 -3.71 18.68 14.23
CA SER A 187 -2.70 19.34 15.07
C SER A 187 -1.44 18.49 15.24
N VAL A 188 -0.84 18.08 14.13
CA VAL A 188 0.37 17.27 14.10
C VAL A 188 1.47 17.94 13.29
N ASP A 189 2.74 17.65 13.62
CA ASP A 189 3.87 18.13 12.83
C ASP A 189 3.94 17.36 11.50
N PRO A 190 3.78 18.03 10.35
CA PRO A 190 3.78 17.38 9.04
C PRO A 190 5.14 16.80 8.66
N ARG A 191 6.23 17.22 9.33
CA ARG A 191 7.59 16.70 9.11
C ARG A 191 7.79 15.32 9.72
N CYS A 192 7.01 14.96 10.74
CA CYS A 192 7.06 13.65 11.37
C CYS A 192 6.20 12.67 10.57
N THR A 193 6.83 11.86 9.73
CA THR A 193 6.14 10.96 8.80
C THR A 193 5.81 9.59 9.40
N HIS A 194 6.58 9.14 10.41
CA HIS A 194 6.46 7.79 10.96
C HIS A 194 5.61 7.69 12.24
N HIS A 195 5.35 8.81 12.89
CA HIS A 195 4.53 8.88 14.10
C HIS A 195 3.83 10.23 14.20
N LEU A 196 2.88 10.34 15.10
CA LEU A 196 2.19 11.60 15.35
C LEU A 196 2.92 12.37 16.45
N VAL A 197 3.31 13.61 16.16
CA VAL A 197 3.85 14.57 17.13
C VAL A 197 2.92 15.75 17.16
N THR A 198 2.46 16.11 18.35
CA THR A 198 1.55 17.24 18.53
C THR A 198 2.22 18.54 18.08
N LYS A 199 1.53 19.31 17.27
CA LYS A 199 1.87 20.67 16.91
C LYS A 199 0.61 21.50 16.86
N GLN A 200 0.51 22.51 17.72
CA GLN A 200 -0.61 23.44 17.67
C GLN A 200 -0.64 24.16 16.33
N LYS A 201 -1.81 24.25 15.73
CA LYS A 201 -2.06 24.94 14.47
C LYS A 201 -3.26 25.86 14.63
N PRO A 202 -3.32 26.97 13.85
CA PRO A 202 -4.55 27.75 13.73
C PRO A 202 -5.65 26.88 13.10
N PHE A 203 -6.86 27.43 13.04
CA PHE A 203 -7.92 26.83 12.22
C PHE A 203 -7.45 26.68 10.78
N ILE A 204 -7.67 25.50 10.21
CA ILE A 204 -7.39 25.20 8.81
C ILE A 204 -8.70 24.81 8.15
N ASP A 205 -9.12 25.60 7.16
CA ASP A 205 -10.27 25.27 6.32
C ASP A 205 -9.92 24.06 5.43
N PRO A 206 -10.60 22.90 5.54
CA PRO A 206 -10.31 21.73 4.73
C PRO A 206 -10.73 21.89 3.27
N LEU A 207 -11.68 22.76 2.95
CA LEU A 207 -12.33 22.84 1.63
C LEU A 207 -11.36 23.21 0.50
N PRO A 208 -10.52 24.28 0.61
CA PRO A 208 -9.54 24.62 -0.41
C PRO A 208 -8.49 23.51 -0.63
N LEU A 209 -7.99 22.95 0.49
CA LEU A 209 -7.00 21.88 0.47
C LEU A 209 -7.57 20.64 -0.23
N TRP A 210 -8.79 20.26 0.13
CA TRP A 210 -9.46 19.12 -0.46
C TRP A 210 -9.69 19.28 -1.97
N LEU A 211 -10.15 20.47 -2.40
CA LEU A 211 -10.38 20.75 -3.83
C LEU A 211 -9.09 20.62 -4.65
N GLU A 212 -7.96 21.08 -4.12
CA GLU A 212 -6.64 20.89 -4.75
C GLU A 212 -6.31 19.40 -4.85
N GLN A 213 -6.52 18.63 -3.76
CA GLN A 213 -6.23 17.19 -3.78
C GLN A 213 -7.15 16.42 -4.74
N VAL A 214 -8.43 16.80 -4.89
CA VAL A 214 -9.31 16.17 -5.90
C VAL A 214 -8.68 16.30 -7.30
N ALA A 215 -8.20 17.50 -7.67
CA ALA A 215 -7.55 17.69 -8.96
C ALA A 215 -6.26 16.85 -9.12
N ARG A 216 -5.50 16.65 -8.03
CA ARG A 216 -4.30 15.78 -8.05
C ARG A 216 -4.67 14.31 -8.21
N VAL A 217 -5.64 13.82 -7.44
CA VAL A 217 -6.12 12.43 -7.53
C VAL A 217 -6.60 12.12 -8.93
N VAL A 218 -7.37 13.02 -9.54
CA VAL A 218 -7.85 12.86 -10.93
C VAL A 218 -6.70 12.74 -11.93
N ARG A 219 -5.66 13.57 -11.80
CA ARG A 219 -4.47 13.49 -12.69
C ARG A 219 -3.68 12.21 -12.49
N ALA A 220 -3.66 11.65 -11.28
CA ALA A 220 -2.93 10.45 -10.95
C ALA A 220 -3.69 9.15 -11.25
N ALA A 221 -5.01 9.21 -11.46
CA ALA A 221 -5.83 8.08 -11.85
C ALA A 221 -5.61 7.73 -13.33
N ARG A 222 -5.90 6.48 -13.70
CA ARG A 222 -5.85 6.05 -15.11
C ARG A 222 -6.85 6.84 -15.95
N PRO A 223 -6.50 7.20 -17.19
CA PRO A 223 -7.44 7.84 -18.12
C PRO A 223 -8.60 6.92 -18.49
N ASN A 224 -8.33 5.63 -18.62
CA ASN A 224 -9.33 4.59 -18.89
C ASN A 224 -9.45 3.64 -17.69
N ALA A 225 -10.68 3.33 -17.29
CA ALA A 225 -10.90 2.36 -16.23
C ALA A 225 -10.42 0.96 -16.65
N ALA A 226 -9.78 0.25 -15.71
CA ALA A 226 -9.50 -1.16 -15.88
C ALA A 226 -10.81 -1.97 -15.88
N ASP A 227 -10.84 -3.06 -16.63
CA ASP A 227 -12.01 -3.96 -16.62
C ASP A 227 -12.05 -4.73 -15.28
N PRO A 228 -13.09 -4.55 -14.46
CA PRO A 228 -13.20 -5.23 -13.16
C PRO A 228 -13.34 -6.75 -13.27
N ARG A 229 -13.60 -7.29 -14.46
CA ARG A 229 -13.58 -8.74 -14.71
C ARG A 229 -12.16 -9.28 -14.83
N HIS A 230 -11.21 -8.43 -15.19
CA HIS A 230 -9.82 -8.79 -15.41
C HIS A 230 -8.90 -8.32 -14.27
N VAL A 231 -9.25 -7.23 -13.59
CA VAL A 231 -8.46 -6.66 -12.51
C VAL A 231 -9.30 -6.58 -11.23
N VAL A 232 -8.78 -7.15 -10.15
CA VAL A 232 -9.48 -7.23 -8.86
C VAL A 232 -8.61 -6.66 -7.76
N VAL A 233 -9.19 -5.81 -6.90
CA VAL A 233 -8.60 -5.32 -5.64
C VAL A 233 -9.48 -5.78 -4.49
N ARG A 234 -8.90 -6.50 -3.53
CA ARG A 234 -9.61 -7.01 -2.34
C ARG A 234 -8.89 -6.58 -1.07
N GLN A 235 -9.64 -6.08 -0.09
CA GLN A 235 -9.11 -5.91 1.26
C GLN A 235 -9.06 -7.28 1.96
N ALA A 236 -7.86 -7.79 2.16
CA ALA A 236 -7.64 -9.05 2.84
C ALA A 236 -6.18 -9.18 3.29
N SER A 237 -5.92 -10.12 4.20
CA SER A 237 -4.55 -10.52 4.53
C SER A 237 -4.00 -11.45 3.46
N ALA A 238 -2.85 -11.10 2.89
CA ALA A 238 -2.11 -11.98 1.98
C ALA A 238 -1.78 -13.34 2.61
N LEU A 239 -1.61 -13.37 3.93
CA LEU A 239 -1.28 -14.59 4.67
C LEU A 239 -2.46 -15.59 4.77
N GLU A 240 -3.66 -15.18 4.36
CA GLU A 240 -4.87 -15.96 4.61
C GLU A 240 -5.70 -16.24 3.34
N CYS A 241 -5.71 -15.31 2.38
CA CYS A 241 -6.71 -15.33 1.30
C CYS A 241 -6.17 -15.75 -0.08
N LEU A 242 -4.85 -15.86 -0.29
CA LEU A 242 -4.31 -16.06 -1.65
C LEU A 242 -4.72 -17.39 -2.27
N GLY A 243 -4.97 -18.42 -1.46
CA GLY A 243 -5.45 -19.72 -1.93
C GLY A 243 -6.87 -19.70 -2.51
N GLU A 244 -7.67 -18.69 -2.15
CA GLU A 244 -9.04 -18.48 -2.64
C GLU A 244 -9.09 -17.78 -4.00
N LEU A 245 -7.99 -17.12 -4.39
CA LEU A 245 -7.89 -16.43 -5.67
C LEU A 245 -7.57 -17.40 -6.80
N PRO A 246 -7.93 -17.08 -8.05
CA PRO A 246 -7.50 -17.87 -9.20
C PRO A 246 -5.98 -17.91 -9.29
N LYS A 247 -5.41 -19.09 -9.53
CA LYS A 247 -3.96 -19.31 -9.55
C LYS A 247 -3.25 -18.37 -10.50
N ALA A 248 -2.20 -17.70 -10.01
CA ALA A 248 -1.38 -16.77 -10.77
C ALA A 248 -0.17 -17.47 -11.41
N GLY A 249 0.18 -17.05 -12.62
CA GLY A 249 1.42 -17.47 -13.27
C GLY A 249 2.62 -16.60 -12.88
N PHE A 250 2.35 -15.42 -12.32
CA PHE A 250 3.38 -14.52 -11.80
C PHE A 250 2.90 -13.80 -10.54
N ALA A 251 3.76 -13.75 -9.52
CA ALA A 251 3.50 -12.94 -8.32
C ALA A 251 4.59 -11.87 -8.14
N LEU A 252 4.18 -10.60 -7.99
CA LEU A 252 5.07 -9.50 -7.65
C LEU A 252 4.88 -9.13 -6.19
N ILE A 253 5.88 -9.36 -5.37
CA ILE A 253 5.82 -9.34 -3.91
C ILE A 253 6.72 -8.21 -3.40
N HIS A 254 6.13 -7.11 -2.94
CA HIS A 254 6.85 -6.01 -2.29
C HIS A 254 6.32 -5.87 -0.85
N PRO A 255 6.79 -6.70 0.08
CA PRO A 255 6.24 -6.78 1.41
C PRO A 255 6.62 -5.56 2.26
N PRO A 256 5.88 -5.27 3.34
CA PRO A 256 6.26 -4.23 4.29
C PRO A 256 7.59 -4.60 4.98
N TYR A 257 8.48 -3.61 5.10
CA TYR A 257 9.80 -3.78 5.71
C TYR A 257 9.71 -3.71 7.23
N LEU A 258 10.35 -4.65 7.91
CA LEU A 258 10.35 -4.75 9.36
C LEU A 258 10.87 -3.48 10.04
N GLY A 259 10.04 -2.87 10.88
CA GLY A 259 10.42 -1.70 11.69
C GLY A 259 10.71 -0.42 10.89
N VAL A 260 10.49 -0.43 9.56
CA VAL A 260 10.77 0.71 8.68
C VAL A 260 9.58 1.66 8.61
N ILE A 261 8.40 1.13 8.33
CA ILE A 261 7.16 1.90 8.19
C ILE A 261 6.04 1.19 8.94
N ASN A 262 5.45 1.88 9.92
CA ASN A 262 4.26 1.40 10.61
C ASN A 262 3.01 1.91 9.87
N TYR A 263 2.59 1.21 8.83
CA TYR A 263 1.48 1.64 7.96
C TYR A 263 0.18 1.88 8.73
N HIS A 264 -0.15 1.03 9.70
CA HIS A 264 -1.34 1.20 10.54
C HIS A 264 -1.31 2.48 11.37
N LEU A 265 -0.12 2.97 11.82
CA LEU A 265 0.01 4.21 12.58
C LEU A 265 0.00 5.45 11.69
N ILE A 266 0.70 5.39 10.55
CA ILE A 266 0.79 6.54 9.63
C ILE A 266 -0.59 6.93 9.11
N HIS A 267 -1.41 5.95 8.80
CA HIS A 267 -2.73 6.15 8.20
C HIS A 267 -3.86 6.17 9.23
N ARG A 268 -3.56 5.99 10.53
CA ARG A 268 -4.57 5.82 11.57
C ARG A 268 -5.62 6.93 11.62
N LEU A 269 -5.21 8.20 11.52
CA LEU A 269 -6.18 9.31 11.56
C LEU A 269 -7.18 9.25 10.39
N ALA A 270 -6.69 8.87 9.21
CA ALA A 270 -7.54 8.76 8.04
C ALA A 270 -8.45 7.51 8.13
N THR A 271 -7.92 6.37 8.57
CA THR A 271 -8.73 5.16 8.77
C THR A 271 -9.78 5.36 9.87
N ASP A 272 -9.42 5.97 11.00
CA ASP A 272 -10.39 6.25 12.08
C ASP A 272 -11.53 7.16 11.60
N LEU A 273 -11.22 8.25 10.87
CA LEU A 273 -12.26 9.18 10.39
C LEU A 273 -13.14 8.58 9.30
N LEU A 274 -12.58 7.83 8.35
CA LEU A 274 -13.40 7.14 7.34
C LEU A 274 -14.21 6.00 7.95
N GLY A 275 -13.68 5.32 8.96
CA GLY A 275 -14.42 4.32 9.73
C GLY A 275 -15.64 4.89 10.44
N ILE A 276 -15.54 6.12 10.97
CA ILE A 276 -16.69 6.85 11.56
C ILE A 276 -17.74 7.12 10.50
N VAL A 277 -17.34 7.63 9.33
CA VAL A 277 -18.27 7.88 8.22
C VAL A 277 -18.97 6.60 7.80
N GLN A 278 -18.24 5.50 7.70
CA GLN A 278 -18.80 4.20 7.36
C GLN A 278 -19.82 3.72 8.40
N GLN A 279 -19.51 3.85 9.70
CA GLN A 279 -20.42 3.45 10.79
C GLN A 279 -21.72 4.29 10.80
N VAL A 280 -21.62 5.57 10.49
CA VAL A 280 -22.74 6.52 10.59
C VAL A 280 -23.61 6.51 9.33
N CYS A 281 -22.99 6.54 8.15
CA CYS A 281 -23.68 6.73 6.87
C CYS A 281 -23.72 5.46 6.02
N ALA A 282 -22.83 4.48 6.26
CA ALA A 282 -22.68 3.28 5.44
C ALA A 282 -22.68 3.56 3.90
N PRO A 283 -21.90 4.54 3.41
CA PRO A 283 -21.97 4.93 2.01
C PRO A 283 -21.50 3.77 1.11
N GLU A 284 -22.13 3.56 -0.02
CA GLU A 284 -21.80 2.51 -0.99
C GLU A 284 -20.32 2.60 -1.43
N SER A 285 -19.78 3.80 -1.50
CA SER A 285 -18.39 4.05 -1.88
C SER A 285 -17.35 3.43 -0.95
N LEU A 286 -17.71 3.18 0.31
CA LEU A 286 -16.86 2.51 1.31
C LEU A 286 -17.31 1.08 1.62
N ALA A 287 -18.30 0.56 0.91
CA ALA A 287 -18.80 -0.80 1.11
C ALA A 287 -17.67 -1.84 0.87
N GLY A 288 -17.66 -2.88 1.69
CA GLY A 288 -16.67 -3.96 1.64
C GLY A 288 -15.28 -3.59 2.17
N LEU A 289 -15.07 -2.36 2.67
CA LEU A 289 -13.86 -1.96 3.36
C LEU A 289 -14.07 -1.99 4.88
N ASP A 290 -13.07 -2.45 5.62
CA ASP A 290 -13.05 -2.49 7.07
C ASP A 290 -11.93 -1.58 7.60
N PHE A 291 -12.31 -0.50 8.25
CA PHE A 291 -11.40 0.52 8.81
C PHE A 291 -11.00 0.22 10.28
N GLY A 292 -11.28 -0.98 10.79
CA GLY A 292 -10.99 -1.37 12.17
C GLY A 292 -9.49 -1.37 12.49
N TYR A 293 -9.05 -0.46 13.38
CA TYR A 293 -7.64 -0.26 13.72
C TYR A 293 -6.97 -1.52 14.28
N GLU A 294 -7.62 -2.25 15.17
CA GLU A 294 -7.01 -3.42 15.81
C GLU A 294 -6.74 -4.54 14.79
N ARG A 295 -7.62 -4.70 13.80
CA ARG A 295 -7.41 -5.65 12.70
C ARG A 295 -6.22 -5.24 11.84
N LEU A 296 -6.13 -3.95 11.48
CA LEU A 296 -5.00 -3.42 10.71
C LEU A 296 -3.68 -3.63 11.45
N ARG A 297 -3.67 -3.32 12.76
CA ARG A 297 -2.50 -3.50 13.61
C ARG A 297 -2.10 -4.98 13.75
N ALA A 298 -3.06 -5.89 13.84
CA ALA A 298 -2.80 -7.32 13.95
C ALA A 298 -2.22 -7.93 12.67
N ALA A 299 -2.63 -7.41 11.51
CA ALA A 299 -2.24 -7.90 10.20
C ALA A 299 -0.97 -7.22 9.64
N ASP A 300 -0.44 -6.19 10.30
CA ASP A 300 0.73 -5.44 9.84
C ASP A 300 2.02 -6.22 10.09
N MET A 301 2.58 -6.82 9.03
CA MET A 301 3.85 -7.56 9.07
C MET A 301 5.06 -6.70 9.44
N SER A 302 4.98 -5.37 9.30
CA SER A 302 6.10 -4.47 9.62
C SER A 302 6.37 -4.33 11.12
N THR A 303 5.44 -4.76 11.97
CA THR A 303 5.58 -4.68 13.43
C THR A 303 6.20 -5.95 13.98
N ASP A 304 7.45 -5.84 14.49
CA ASP A 304 8.06 -6.94 15.22
C ASP A 304 7.43 -7.06 16.61
N ARG A 305 6.70 -8.14 16.77
CA ARG A 305 6.47 -8.76 18.08
C ARG A 305 7.37 -9.98 18.08
N THR A 306 8.52 -9.91 18.74
CA THR A 306 9.53 -10.95 18.94
C THR A 306 9.29 -12.28 18.20
N GLY A 307 9.94 -12.45 17.05
CA GLY A 307 9.86 -13.68 16.25
C GLY A 307 8.72 -13.77 15.22
N THR A 308 7.76 -12.83 15.21
CA THR A 308 6.60 -12.90 14.31
C THR A 308 6.93 -12.55 12.86
N TYR A 309 7.99 -11.78 12.58
CA TYR A 309 8.33 -11.43 11.20
C TYR A 309 8.75 -12.65 10.38
N GLN A 310 9.66 -13.48 10.89
CA GLN A 310 10.07 -14.70 10.22
C GLN A 310 8.87 -15.64 10.00
N THR A 311 8.05 -15.85 11.02
CA THR A 311 6.81 -16.64 10.89
C THR A 311 5.86 -16.05 9.84
N SER A 312 5.79 -14.71 9.73
CA SER A 312 4.99 -14.06 8.69
C SER A 312 5.56 -14.28 7.30
N VAL A 313 6.90 -14.30 7.13
CA VAL A 313 7.57 -14.63 5.86
C VAL A 313 7.28 -16.08 5.47
N GLU A 314 7.36 -17.01 6.41
CA GLU A 314 7.03 -18.42 6.19
C GLU A 314 5.56 -18.60 5.78
N ARG A 315 4.61 -17.99 6.49
CA ARG A 315 3.18 -18.00 6.13
C ARG A 315 2.93 -17.35 4.77
N LEU A 316 3.64 -16.27 4.44
CA LEU A 316 3.54 -15.66 3.14
C LEU A 316 3.99 -16.62 2.03
N ALA A 317 5.09 -17.33 2.22
CA ALA A 317 5.57 -18.31 1.26
C ALA A 317 4.56 -19.47 1.07
N ASP A 318 3.89 -19.93 2.17
CA ASP A 318 2.77 -20.88 2.09
C ASP A 318 1.60 -20.33 1.27
N ALA A 319 1.20 -19.10 1.56
CA ALA A 319 0.11 -18.44 0.86
C ALA A 319 0.42 -18.23 -0.64
N ILE A 320 1.65 -17.83 -0.98
CA ILE A 320 2.11 -17.70 -2.36
C ILE A 320 2.10 -19.07 -3.07
N ALA A 321 2.57 -20.11 -2.43
CA ALA A 321 2.47 -21.46 -2.96
C ALA A 321 0.99 -21.85 -3.18
N GLY A 322 0.11 -21.49 -2.27
CA GLY A 322 -1.34 -21.65 -2.41
C GLY A 322 -1.95 -20.85 -3.54
N GLY A 323 -1.47 -19.61 -3.82
CA GLY A 323 -2.02 -18.66 -4.78
C GLY A 323 -1.45 -18.74 -6.21
N THR A 324 -0.37 -19.51 -6.43
CA THR A 324 0.32 -19.59 -7.72
C THR A 324 0.13 -20.94 -8.43
N ALA A 325 0.23 -20.96 -9.74
CA ALA A 325 0.22 -22.17 -10.55
C ALA A 325 1.56 -22.92 -10.43
N PRO A 326 1.61 -24.23 -10.77
CA PRO A 326 2.88 -24.89 -11.10
C PRO A 326 3.63 -24.09 -12.17
N ASP A 327 4.96 -24.09 -12.12
CA ASP A 327 5.84 -23.30 -12.99
C ASP A 327 5.71 -21.77 -12.91
N ALA A 328 4.88 -21.25 -12.01
CA ALA A 328 4.79 -19.81 -11.76
C ALA A 328 6.13 -19.21 -11.34
N ARG A 329 6.34 -17.94 -11.70
CA ARG A 329 7.45 -17.16 -11.16
C ARG A 329 6.98 -16.18 -10.09
N CYS A 330 7.85 -15.90 -9.16
CA CYS A 330 7.61 -14.92 -8.11
C CYS A 330 8.80 -13.99 -8.01
N ALA A 331 8.58 -12.68 -8.09
CA ALA A 331 9.60 -11.68 -7.85
C ALA A 331 9.38 -11.05 -6.47
N VAL A 332 10.32 -11.26 -5.54
CA VAL A 332 10.32 -10.64 -4.21
C VAL A 332 11.25 -9.44 -4.23
N ILE A 333 10.73 -8.25 -3.93
CA ILE A 333 11.51 -7.02 -3.82
C ILE A 333 11.68 -6.71 -2.35
N ILE A 334 12.93 -6.75 -1.86
CA ILE A 334 13.25 -6.56 -0.46
C ILE A 334 14.61 -5.86 -0.29
N GLY A 335 14.69 -4.91 0.63
CA GLY A 335 15.93 -4.23 0.98
C GLY A 335 16.45 -4.65 2.34
N ASP A 336 17.70 -4.31 2.59
CA ASP A 336 18.27 -4.43 3.91
C ASP A 336 17.49 -3.58 4.91
N GLN A 337 17.41 -4.05 6.14
CA GLN A 337 16.60 -3.43 7.18
C GLN A 337 17.43 -3.21 8.43
N ARG A 338 17.12 -2.15 9.16
CA ARG A 338 17.71 -1.96 10.49
C ARG A 338 16.60 -2.07 11.53
N HIS A 339 16.76 -3.04 12.41
CA HIS A 339 15.84 -3.26 13.52
C HIS A 339 16.58 -3.23 14.85
N ARG A 340 16.12 -2.45 15.82
CA ARG A 340 16.74 -2.27 17.14
C ARG A 340 18.25 -1.98 17.10
N GLY A 341 18.71 -1.22 16.08
CA GLY A 341 20.12 -0.86 15.89
C GLY A 341 20.96 -1.87 15.10
N HIS A 342 20.45 -3.07 14.84
CA HIS A 342 21.15 -4.12 14.09
C HIS A 342 20.73 -4.13 12.61
N LEU A 343 21.71 -4.30 11.72
CA LEU A 343 21.44 -4.54 10.30
C LEU A 343 20.93 -5.98 10.13
N ARG A 344 19.86 -6.15 9.39
CA ARG A 344 19.29 -7.44 8.99
C ARG A 344 19.24 -7.51 7.46
N HIS A 345 19.44 -8.71 6.96
CA HIS A 345 19.38 -9.05 5.55
C HIS A 345 18.20 -10.00 5.31
N PRO A 346 16.96 -9.47 5.22
CA PRO A 346 15.76 -10.31 5.18
C PRO A 346 15.69 -11.22 3.95
N PHE A 347 16.46 -10.94 2.90
CA PHE A 347 16.51 -11.78 1.71
C PHE A 347 16.85 -13.24 2.04
N THR A 348 17.64 -13.51 3.08
CA THR A 348 17.96 -14.88 3.53
C THR A 348 16.73 -15.61 4.06
N ASP A 349 15.88 -14.90 4.81
CA ASP A 349 14.65 -15.45 5.36
C ASP A 349 13.67 -15.81 4.23
N TYR A 350 13.58 -14.94 3.20
CA TYR A 350 12.74 -15.19 2.00
C TYR A 350 13.27 -16.37 1.19
N ILE A 351 14.57 -16.45 0.93
CA ILE A 351 15.17 -17.57 0.18
C ILE A 351 14.83 -18.88 0.89
N ALA A 352 15.16 -19.00 2.19
CA ALA A 352 14.90 -20.21 2.95
C ALA A 352 13.41 -20.59 2.98
N ALA A 353 12.53 -19.61 3.20
CA ALA A 353 11.09 -19.86 3.27
C ALA A 353 10.51 -20.33 1.93
N PHE A 354 10.96 -19.78 0.82
CA PHE A 354 10.47 -20.14 -0.52
C PHE A 354 11.04 -21.48 -0.98
N GLU A 355 12.34 -21.76 -0.74
CA GLU A 355 12.97 -23.04 -1.12
C GLU A 355 12.31 -24.24 -0.43
N ILE A 356 12.00 -24.15 0.87
CA ILE A 356 11.28 -25.20 1.61
C ILE A 356 9.91 -25.51 0.98
N ARG A 357 9.32 -24.55 0.26
CA ARG A 357 7.99 -24.68 -0.38
C ARG A 357 8.06 -25.00 -1.89
N GLY A 358 9.22 -25.46 -2.31
CA GLY A 358 9.43 -25.92 -3.69
C GLY A 358 9.65 -24.80 -4.71
N PHE A 359 10.08 -23.61 -4.28
CA PHE A 359 10.53 -22.57 -5.19
C PHE A 359 12.05 -22.62 -5.31
N LEU A 360 12.56 -22.49 -6.54
CA LEU A 360 13.99 -22.38 -6.82
C LEU A 360 14.32 -20.93 -7.15
N LEU A 361 15.33 -20.36 -6.48
CA LEU A 361 15.86 -19.04 -6.84
C LEU A 361 16.56 -19.14 -8.21
N GLU A 362 15.98 -18.55 -9.26
CA GLU A 362 16.53 -18.55 -10.62
C GLU A 362 17.43 -17.34 -10.86
N GLU A 363 17.01 -16.14 -10.42
CA GLU A 363 17.69 -14.88 -10.71
C GLU A 363 17.67 -13.95 -9.51
N ASN A 364 18.67 -13.08 -9.45
CA ASN A 364 18.77 -12.00 -8.49
C ASN A 364 19.22 -10.74 -9.19
N PHE A 365 18.45 -9.67 -9.07
CA PHE A 365 18.81 -8.33 -9.55
C PHE A 365 19.01 -7.39 -8.37
N ILE A 366 19.87 -6.40 -8.57
CA ILE A 366 20.02 -5.27 -7.65
C ILE A 366 19.32 -4.07 -8.27
N TRP A 367 18.35 -3.51 -7.56
CA TRP A 367 17.72 -2.25 -7.93
C TRP A 367 18.32 -1.12 -7.12
N LEU A 368 19.10 -0.24 -7.77
CA LEU A 368 19.68 0.95 -7.15
C LEU A 368 18.61 2.02 -6.92
N LEU A 369 18.53 2.52 -5.70
CA LEU A 369 17.60 3.56 -5.29
C LEU A 369 18.24 4.93 -5.55
N GLN A 370 17.93 5.55 -6.70
CA GLN A 370 18.43 6.88 -7.03
C GLN A 370 17.60 7.97 -6.35
N ASN A 371 18.27 8.97 -5.75
CA ASN A 371 17.68 10.21 -5.23
C ASN A 371 16.48 10.03 -4.29
N ASN A 372 16.54 9.07 -3.38
CA ASN A 372 15.48 8.84 -2.40
C ASN A 372 15.48 9.90 -1.28
N GLY A 373 15.16 11.14 -1.61
CA GLY A 373 14.93 12.22 -0.65
C GLY A 373 13.79 11.97 0.36
N GLY A 374 13.31 10.74 0.48
CA GLY A 374 12.19 10.37 1.35
C GLY A 374 12.37 9.12 2.20
N MET A 375 13.26 8.18 1.81
CA MET A 375 13.53 6.99 2.63
C MET A 375 14.81 7.14 3.46
N HIS A 376 14.96 8.26 4.15
CA HIS A 376 15.94 8.40 5.23
C HIS A 376 15.51 7.56 6.43
N VAL A 377 15.42 6.27 6.26
CA VAL A 377 15.00 5.34 7.30
C VAL A 377 16.06 5.19 8.38
N LEU A 378 17.23 5.71 8.15
CA LEU A 378 18.35 5.55 9.05
C LEU A 378 18.89 6.91 9.50
N ARG A 379 18.27 7.47 10.53
CA ARG A 379 18.91 8.48 11.36
C ARG A 379 20.24 7.90 11.84
N ARG A 380 21.37 8.38 11.30
CA ARG A 380 22.78 8.10 11.60
C ARG A 380 23.57 7.45 10.45
N GLY A 381 23.43 7.99 9.22
CA GLY A 381 24.46 7.79 8.18
C GLY A 381 24.48 6.45 7.45
N HIS A 382 23.45 5.61 7.61
CA HIS A 382 23.29 4.40 6.82
C HIS A 382 22.02 4.49 6.00
N PHE A 383 22.15 4.56 4.69
CA PHE A 383 21.03 4.60 3.74
C PHE A 383 20.82 3.21 3.16
N ILE A 384 19.57 2.82 2.93
CA ILE A 384 19.27 1.74 1.99
C ILE A 384 19.47 2.35 0.61
N ASP A 385 20.50 1.94 -0.09
CA ASP A 385 20.85 2.44 -1.43
C ASP A 385 20.40 1.50 -2.55
N HIS A 386 19.97 0.30 -2.18
CA HIS A 386 19.47 -0.71 -3.12
C HIS A 386 18.41 -1.62 -2.50
N ASN A 387 17.67 -2.29 -3.38
CA ASN A 387 16.83 -3.44 -3.08
C ASN A 387 17.30 -4.65 -3.88
N TYR A 388 17.11 -5.82 -3.32
CA TYR A 388 17.21 -7.09 -4.04
C TYR A 388 15.89 -7.37 -4.74
N ILE A 389 15.94 -7.92 -5.95
CA ILE A 389 14.81 -8.49 -6.67
C ILE A 389 15.12 -9.96 -6.86
N LEU A 390 14.54 -10.79 -6.00
CA LEU A 390 14.74 -12.24 -6.01
C LEU A 390 13.66 -12.86 -6.86
N VAL A 391 14.05 -13.51 -7.96
CA VAL A 391 13.12 -14.19 -8.86
C VAL A 391 13.18 -15.68 -8.61
N PHE A 392 12.07 -16.22 -8.17
CA PHE A 392 11.89 -17.63 -7.90
C PHE A 392 11.02 -18.28 -8.96
N LYS A 393 11.32 -19.51 -9.31
CA LYS A 393 10.45 -20.40 -10.08
C LYS A 393 9.87 -21.47 -9.17
N ARG A 394 8.56 -21.65 -9.25
CA ARG A 394 7.88 -22.75 -8.58
C ARG A 394 8.17 -24.05 -9.31
N MET A 395 8.72 -25.01 -8.58
CA MET A 395 8.98 -26.34 -9.16
C MET A 395 7.69 -27.18 -9.12
N PRO A 396 7.41 -27.96 -10.16
CA PRO A 396 6.30 -28.90 -10.11
C PRO A 396 6.52 -29.91 -8.97
N PRO A 397 5.45 -30.42 -8.36
CA PRO A 397 5.58 -31.49 -7.36
C PRO A 397 6.34 -32.67 -7.95
N ALA A 398 7.29 -33.24 -7.21
CA ALA A 398 8.02 -34.41 -7.68
C ALA A 398 7.04 -35.55 -7.97
N GLY A 399 6.99 -36.03 -9.22
CA GLY A 399 6.19 -37.18 -9.64
C GLY A 399 5.03 -36.90 -10.61
N VAL A 400 4.87 -35.67 -11.10
CA VAL A 400 3.99 -35.36 -12.24
C VAL A 400 4.87 -35.18 -13.47
N GLU A 401 5.17 -36.25 -14.19
CA GLU A 401 5.70 -36.15 -15.55
C GLU A 401 4.62 -35.51 -16.42
N THR A 402 4.95 -34.37 -17.08
CA THR A 402 4.09 -33.67 -18.05
C THR A 402 4.08 -34.37 -19.41
#